data_aa9b4ab3f8d4b859ec629b23c620884c
#
_entry.id   aa9b4ab3f8d4b859ec629b23c620884c
#
_cell.length_a   1.000
_cell.length_b   1.000
_cell.length_c   1.000
_cell.angle_alpha   90.00
_cell.angle_beta   90.00
_cell.angle_gamma   90.00
#
_symmetry.space_group_name_H-M   'P 1'
#
loop_
_entity.id
_entity.type
_entity.pdbx_description
1 polymer ?
#
loop_
_entity_poly.entity_id
_entity_poly.type
_entity_poly.pdbx_seq_one_letter_code
_entity_poly.pdbx_strand_id
1 'polypeptide(L)'
;MSNSIIKSALLSYGMSGRVFHAPFIDLHPGFSLAGAWERTNKNIEKDYPGVKSYASIDEILSDPSIDLVVVNTPIYSHYEYALAALNAGKHIIVEKAFTTNLQEALALDTLAKSKS
;
A
#
# COMPACT_ATOMS: atom_id res chain seq x y z
N MET A 1 4.17 -4.15 -19.35
CA MET A 1 4.82 -3.15 -20.23
C MET A 1 5.93 -2.45 -19.50
N SER A 2 7.07 -2.39 -20.13
CA SER A 2 8.24 -1.79 -19.51
C SER A 2 8.07 -0.31 -19.20
N ASN A 3 7.19 0.37 -19.93
CA ASN A 3 6.96 1.81 -19.76
C ASN A 3 5.79 2.14 -18.86
N SER A 4 5.15 1.12 -18.29
CA SER A 4 4.02 1.36 -17.40
C SER A 4 4.48 1.93 -16.06
N ILE A 5 3.78 2.95 -15.61
CA ILE A 5 4.02 3.54 -14.29
C ILE A 5 3.20 2.74 -13.28
N ILE A 6 3.83 2.38 -12.17
CA ILE A 6 3.18 1.61 -11.12
C ILE A 6 2.42 2.57 -10.20
N LYS A 7 1.10 2.49 -10.22
CA LYS A 7 0.26 3.33 -9.37
C LYS A 7 0.19 2.73 -7.98
N SER A 8 0.61 3.50 -6.99
CA SER A 8 0.82 3.04 -5.63
C SER A 8 -0.05 3.79 -4.64
N ALA A 9 -0.55 3.07 -3.65
CA ALA A 9 -1.34 3.66 -2.57
C ALA A 9 -0.82 3.19 -1.22
N LEU A 10 -0.95 4.05 -0.22
CA LEU A 10 -0.53 3.77 1.14
C LEU A 10 -1.75 3.45 1.99
N LEU A 11 -1.67 2.40 2.80
CA LEU A 11 -2.75 2.07 3.73
C LEU A 11 -2.71 2.89 5.00
N SER A 12 -1.70 3.74 5.17
CA SER A 12 -1.60 4.65 6.29
C SER A 12 -0.71 5.82 5.89
N TYR A 13 -0.97 6.99 6.45
CA TYR A 13 -0.17 8.17 6.18
C TYR A 13 0.30 8.81 7.49
N GLY A 14 0.71 7.97 8.45
CA GLY A 14 1.41 8.42 9.64
C GLY A 14 2.87 8.70 9.33
N MET A 15 3.74 8.61 10.33
CA MET A 15 5.16 8.92 10.14
C MET A 15 5.79 8.13 8.98
N SER A 16 5.57 6.82 8.93
CA SER A 16 6.21 6.00 7.90
C SER A 16 5.77 6.39 6.51
N GLY A 17 4.47 6.64 6.32
CA GLY A 17 3.95 7.05 5.02
C GLY A 17 4.50 8.39 4.60
N ARG A 18 4.54 9.36 5.50
CA ARG A 18 4.99 10.72 5.20
C ARG A 18 6.49 10.81 4.96
N VAL A 19 7.28 10.03 5.70
CA VAL A 19 8.74 10.19 5.72
C VAL A 19 9.43 9.12 4.88
N PHE A 20 8.97 7.87 4.96
CA PHE A 20 9.68 6.76 4.35
C PHE A 20 9.12 6.29 3.01
N HIS A 21 7.82 6.47 2.76
CA HIS A 21 7.21 5.92 1.54
C HIS A 21 6.79 6.98 0.53
N ALA A 22 5.96 7.93 0.92
CA ALA A 22 5.41 8.88 -0.04
C ALA A 22 6.48 9.68 -0.79
N PRO A 23 7.52 10.21 -0.13
CA PRO A 23 8.51 11.02 -0.87
C PRO A 23 9.25 10.21 -1.93
N PHE A 24 9.59 8.96 -1.65
CA PHE A 24 10.30 8.13 -2.60
C PHE A 24 9.42 7.70 -3.76
N ILE A 25 8.17 7.36 -3.48
CA ILE A 25 7.21 7.00 -4.53
C ILE A 25 6.93 8.20 -5.42
N ASP A 26 6.76 9.37 -4.81
CA ASP A 26 6.46 10.59 -5.57
C ASP A 26 7.61 10.99 -6.49
N LEU A 27 8.84 10.80 -6.05
CA LEU A 27 10.02 11.22 -6.81
C LEU A 27 10.50 10.19 -7.83
N HIS A 28 10.19 8.92 -7.64
CA HIS A 28 10.70 7.88 -8.54
C HIS A 28 9.90 7.85 -9.85
N PRO A 29 10.56 7.94 -11.00
CA PRO A 29 9.84 8.03 -12.27
C PRO A 29 9.05 6.78 -12.67
N GLY A 30 9.35 5.62 -12.07
CA GLY A 30 8.64 4.37 -12.33
C GLY A 30 7.37 4.19 -11.51
N PHE A 31 7.10 5.10 -10.55
CA PHE A 31 5.97 5.00 -9.66
C PHE A 31 5.16 6.28 -9.67
N SER A 32 3.87 6.17 -9.38
CA SER A 32 3.07 7.36 -9.11
C SER A 32 2.33 7.16 -7.79
N LEU A 33 2.28 8.22 -7.00
CA LEU A 33 1.57 8.22 -5.73
C LEU A 33 0.11 8.53 -6.00
N ALA A 34 -0.74 7.51 -5.95
CA ALA A 34 -2.16 7.68 -6.26
C ALA A 34 -2.95 8.17 -5.05
N GLY A 35 -2.60 7.71 -3.86
CA GLY A 35 -3.32 8.15 -2.68
C GLY A 35 -2.98 7.37 -1.44
N ALA A 36 -3.74 7.65 -0.38
CA ALA A 36 -3.60 6.97 0.90
C ALA A 36 -4.93 7.00 1.64
N TRP A 37 -5.06 6.09 2.60
CA TRP A 37 -6.14 6.17 3.58
C TRP A 37 -5.59 6.72 4.89
N GLU A 38 -6.32 7.64 5.48
CA GLU A 38 -6.00 8.18 6.80
C GLU A 38 -7.25 8.12 7.67
N ARG A 39 -7.06 7.74 8.94
CA ARG A 39 -8.20 7.54 9.84
C ARG A 39 -9.03 8.80 10.03
N THR A 40 -8.41 9.94 10.29
CA THR A 40 -9.12 11.16 10.64
C THR A 40 -8.72 12.38 9.81
N ASN A 41 -7.49 12.45 9.35
CA ASN A 41 -6.97 13.60 8.62
C ASN A 41 -6.84 13.29 7.14
N LYS A 42 -6.66 14.35 6.34
CA LYS A 42 -6.40 14.21 4.91
C LYS A 42 -5.10 14.91 4.57
N ASN A 43 -4.06 14.62 5.34
CA ASN A 43 -2.78 15.30 5.22
C ASN A 43 -2.09 15.04 3.88
N ILE A 44 -2.33 13.88 3.27
CA ILE A 44 -1.69 13.57 2.00
C ILE A 44 -2.12 14.56 0.92
N GLU A 45 -3.36 15.02 0.95
CA GLU A 45 -3.83 15.99 -0.03
C GLU A 45 -3.13 17.34 0.13
N LYS A 46 -2.76 17.69 1.37
CA LYS A 46 -2.03 18.92 1.65
C LYS A 46 -0.58 18.83 1.19
N ASP A 47 0.04 17.68 1.44
CA ASP A 47 1.46 17.49 1.13
C ASP A 47 1.69 17.25 -0.37
N TYR A 48 0.75 16.61 -1.03
CA TYR A 48 0.84 16.26 -2.45
C TYR A 48 -0.47 16.64 -3.15
N PRO A 49 -0.60 17.89 -3.59
CA PRO A 49 -1.82 18.33 -4.28
C PRO A 49 -2.12 17.45 -5.48
N GLY A 50 -3.37 17.03 -5.61
CA GLY A 50 -3.79 16.13 -6.67
C GLY A 50 -3.75 14.66 -6.32
N VAL A 51 -3.14 14.30 -5.18
CA VAL A 51 -3.12 12.93 -4.69
C VAL A 51 -4.36 12.69 -3.83
N LYS A 52 -5.00 11.55 -3.99
CA LYS A 52 -6.31 11.29 -3.42
C LYS A 52 -6.25 10.79 -1.98
N SER A 53 -7.14 11.32 -1.12
CA SER A 53 -7.44 10.70 0.17
C SER A 53 -8.59 9.73 -0.05
N TYR A 54 -8.32 8.43 0.14
CA TYR A 54 -9.36 7.41 0.00
C TYR A 54 -10.20 7.36 1.27
N ALA A 55 -11.49 7.09 1.09
CA ALA A 55 -12.43 7.05 2.21
C ALA A 55 -12.24 5.81 3.08
N SER A 56 -11.70 4.74 2.52
CA SER A 56 -11.46 3.50 3.25
C SER A 56 -10.37 2.70 2.57
N ILE A 57 -9.84 1.71 3.30
CA ILE A 57 -8.88 0.77 2.71
C ILE A 57 -9.57 -0.06 1.63
N ASP A 58 -10.84 -0.42 1.84
CA ASP A 58 -11.58 -1.17 0.82
C ASP A 58 -11.67 -0.41 -0.50
N GLU A 59 -11.78 0.91 -0.44
CA GLU A 59 -11.81 1.72 -1.66
C GLU A 59 -10.51 1.63 -2.43
N ILE A 60 -9.38 1.59 -1.71
CA ILE A 60 -8.07 1.39 -2.35
C ILE A 60 -8.01 0.01 -3.00
N LEU A 61 -8.41 -1.02 -2.27
CA LEU A 61 -8.30 -2.40 -2.75
C LEU A 61 -9.22 -2.69 -3.93
N SER A 62 -10.34 -1.98 -4.04
CA SER A 62 -11.27 -2.17 -5.14
C SER A 62 -11.01 -1.24 -6.32
N ASP A 63 -10.04 -0.34 -6.21
CA ASP A 63 -9.69 0.55 -7.32
C ASP A 63 -8.81 -0.20 -8.32
N PRO A 64 -9.31 -0.49 -9.53
CA PRO A 64 -8.54 -1.27 -10.50
C PRO A 64 -7.31 -0.55 -11.03
N SER A 65 -7.22 0.76 -10.85
CA SER A 65 -6.04 1.51 -11.31
C SER A 65 -4.85 1.42 -10.36
N ILE A 66 -5.06 0.93 -9.14
CA ILE A 66 -3.99 0.76 -8.15
C ILE A 66 -3.27 -0.56 -8.42
N ASP A 67 -1.96 -0.50 -8.59
CA ASP A 67 -1.12 -1.67 -8.87
C ASP A 67 -0.40 -2.17 -7.62
N LEU A 68 0.05 -1.27 -6.77
CA LEU A 68 0.88 -1.56 -5.61
C LEU A 68 0.28 -0.95 -4.36
N VAL A 69 0.22 -1.74 -3.30
CA VAL A 69 -0.28 -1.29 -2.00
C VAL A 69 0.85 -1.43 -0.98
N VAL A 70 1.14 -0.34 -0.28
CA VAL A 70 2.11 -0.34 0.81
C VAL A 70 1.36 -0.61 2.11
N VAL A 71 1.65 -1.75 2.73
CA VAL A 71 1.01 -2.14 3.99
C VAL A 71 1.87 -1.59 5.13
N ASN A 72 1.58 -0.36 5.52
CA ASN A 72 2.33 0.36 6.55
C ASN A 72 1.46 0.72 7.77
N THR A 73 0.42 -0.04 7.98
CA THR A 73 -0.44 0.03 9.17
C THR A 73 0.28 -0.61 10.36
N PRO A 74 -0.28 -0.54 11.59
CA PRO A 74 0.35 -1.21 12.73
C PRO A 74 0.58 -2.70 12.48
N ILE A 75 1.65 -3.24 13.08
CA ILE A 75 2.10 -4.61 12.79
C ILE A 75 1.00 -5.66 12.93
N TYR A 76 0.11 -5.51 13.91
CA TYR A 76 -0.93 -6.51 14.15
C TYR A 76 -1.93 -6.61 12.98
N SER A 77 -1.96 -5.63 12.10
CA SER A 77 -2.87 -5.62 10.95
C SER A 77 -2.17 -6.00 9.65
N HIS A 78 -0.85 -6.23 9.65
CA HIS A 78 -0.11 -6.50 8.42
C HIS A 78 -0.64 -7.72 7.68
N TYR A 79 -0.86 -8.81 8.39
CA TYR A 79 -1.33 -10.04 7.75
C TYR A 79 -2.70 -9.84 7.08
N GLU A 80 -3.62 -9.24 7.81
CA GLU A 80 -4.99 -9.04 7.31
C GLU A 80 -5.00 -8.20 6.05
N TYR A 81 -4.31 -7.07 6.06
CA TYR A 81 -4.32 -6.17 4.91
C TYR A 81 -3.47 -6.70 3.76
N ALA A 82 -2.35 -7.35 4.05
CA ALA A 82 -1.55 -7.95 3.00
C ALA A 82 -2.33 -9.06 2.29
N LEU A 83 -3.03 -9.89 3.06
CA LEU A 83 -3.87 -10.93 2.50
C LEU A 83 -4.97 -10.35 1.61
N ALA A 84 -5.66 -9.32 2.09
CA ALA A 84 -6.72 -8.68 1.33
C ALA A 84 -6.19 -8.05 0.04
N ALA A 85 -5.02 -7.40 0.10
CA ALA A 85 -4.43 -6.77 -1.08
C ALA A 85 -4.01 -7.81 -2.12
N LEU A 86 -3.39 -8.91 -1.70
CA LEU A 86 -3.01 -9.97 -2.62
C LEU A 86 -4.25 -10.61 -3.26
N ASN A 87 -5.32 -10.82 -2.48
CA ASN A 87 -6.56 -11.37 -3.03
C ASN A 87 -7.22 -10.40 -4.01
N ALA A 88 -6.99 -9.11 -3.85
CA ALA A 88 -7.49 -8.10 -4.79
C ALA A 88 -6.61 -7.97 -6.05
N GLY A 89 -5.57 -8.78 -6.16
CA GLY A 89 -4.68 -8.78 -7.32
C GLY A 89 -3.61 -7.71 -7.28
N LYS A 90 -3.35 -7.11 -6.11
CA LYS A 90 -2.35 -6.05 -5.96
C LYS A 90 -0.99 -6.63 -5.62
N HIS A 91 0.07 -5.95 -6.07
CA HIS A 91 1.39 -6.17 -5.51
C HIS A 91 1.47 -5.48 -4.15
N ILE A 92 2.33 -5.95 -3.27
CA ILE A 92 2.42 -5.40 -1.93
C ILE A 92 3.87 -5.13 -1.51
N ILE A 93 4.03 -4.10 -0.68
CA ILE A 93 5.22 -3.88 0.13
C ILE A 93 4.72 -3.87 1.56
N VAL A 94 5.27 -4.74 2.40
CA VAL A 94 4.88 -4.83 3.81
C VAL A 94 6.06 -4.36 4.65
N GLU A 95 5.80 -3.37 5.53
CA GLU A 95 6.83 -2.90 6.43
C GLU A 95 7.21 -3.96 7.46
N LYS A 96 8.37 -3.82 8.04
CA LYS A 96 8.80 -4.65 9.15
C LYS A 96 8.02 -4.28 10.44
N ALA A 97 7.73 -5.17 11.37
CA ALA A 97 7.98 -6.57 11.09
C ALA A 97 6.89 -7.06 10.15
N PHE A 98 7.26 -8.06 9.32
CA PHE A 98 6.37 -8.52 8.25
C PHE A 98 5.03 -9.00 8.80
N THR A 99 5.08 -9.92 9.77
CA THR A 99 3.89 -10.43 10.45
C THR A 99 4.25 -10.73 11.90
N THR A 100 3.22 -11.12 12.67
CA THR A 100 3.43 -11.46 14.08
C THR A 100 3.78 -12.93 14.29
N ASN A 101 3.65 -13.78 13.27
CA ASN A 101 4.05 -15.19 13.39
C ASN A 101 4.48 -15.77 12.04
N LEU A 102 5.24 -16.87 12.13
CA LEU A 102 5.81 -17.50 10.95
C LEU A 102 4.75 -18.07 10.02
N GLN A 103 3.69 -18.65 10.58
CA GLN A 103 2.65 -19.26 9.74
C GLN A 103 1.99 -18.24 8.84
N GLU A 104 1.73 -17.04 9.36
CA GLU A 104 1.16 -15.96 8.57
C GLU A 104 2.12 -15.54 7.45
N ALA A 105 3.41 -15.42 7.79
CA ALA A 105 4.41 -15.03 6.80
C ALA A 105 4.48 -16.07 5.67
N LEU A 106 4.45 -17.34 6.00
CA LEU A 106 4.49 -18.41 4.99
C LEU A 106 3.23 -18.41 4.14
N ALA A 107 2.06 -18.16 4.74
CA ALA A 107 0.81 -18.09 3.98
C ALA A 107 0.84 -16.95 2.96
N LEU A 108 1.34 -15.78 3.36
CA LEU A 108 1.45 -14.64 2.44
C LEU A 108 2.43 -14.92 1.32
N ASP A 109 3.56 -15.53 1.62
CA ASP A 109 4.57 -15.86 0.61
C ASP A 109 4.00 -16.81 -0.43
N THR A 110 3.29 -17.84 0.03
CA THR A 110 2.66 -18.82 -0.86
C THR A 110 1.62 -18.16 -1.75
N LEU A 111 0.77 -17.29 -1.16
CA LEU A 111 -0.26 -16.61 -1.92
C LEU A 111 0.35 -15.66 -2.95
N ALA A 112 1.39 -14.92 -2.56
CA ALA A 112 2.04 -13.98 -3.47
C ALA A 112 2.62 -14.72 -4.68
N LYS A 113 3.25 -15.87 -4.45
CA LYS A 113 3.79 -16.68 -5.54
C LYS A 113 2.71 -17.20 -6.46
N SER A 114 1.55 -17.55 -5.92
CA SER A 114 0.45 -18.06 -6.74
C SER A 114 -0.22 -16.98 -7.57
N LYS A 115 -0.08 -15.72 -7.18
CA LYS A 115 -0.70 -14.59 -7.88
C LYS A 115 0.21 -13.93 -8.93
N SER A 116 1.51 -14.20 -8.88
CA SER A 116 2.45 -13.56 -9.82
C SER A 116 2.55 -14.24 -11.21
#